data_add0dc4f9495bb3b45624b4096eb5518
#
_entry.id   add0dc4f9495bb3b45624b4096eb5518
#
_cell.length_a   1.000
_cell.length_b   1.000
_cell.length_c   1.000
_cell.angle_alpha   90.00
_cell.angle_beta   90.00
_cell.angle_gamma   90.00
#
_symmetry.space_group_name_H-M   'P 1'
#
loop_
_entity.id
_entity.type
_entity.pdbx_description
1 polymer ?
#
loop_
_entity_poly.entity_id
_entity_poly.type
_entity_poly.pdbx_seq_one_letter_code
_entity_poly.pdbx_strand_id
1 'polypeptide(L)'
;MASGAPLFAGIIAGIVGGIVVGLISKSQIGVSGPAAGLVVIVLTAITDLGAYELFLVAVVIAGIFQILLGILKAGVIGYYFPSSVIKGMLCAIGISIFLKQIPLALGYTETFSFSNFSLDFITPGAIIITAISLFILIVWDNILGKKSNFFKLLPGSLVAVLVGILYQVTIGDTNHEVFSIDHNLLVKVPVPESVSDFLGQFTMPDFASGLTNPMVWQVAFTIAIVASLETLLSVEATDKLDPLKRQTPTNRELIAQGVGNSLAGLIGGLPVTQVIVRSSANAMSGGLTKLSTITHGVLLLVSVISIPMFLNLIPNAVLASILLVIGYKLGNPKQFLDMKKLGKDQLIPFAVTVIAILATDLLKGIIIGLIVGVVVSLIKSYNNSHVMLVKEGNVFHMNFAEEVTFVNRGAIVKELDGLKPVSYTHLTLPTKA
;
A
#
# COMPACT_ATOMS: atom_id res chain seq x y z
N MET A 1 -12.40 13.36 1.50
CA MET A 1 -12.51 14.22 0.29
C MET A 1 -12.47 13.40 -0.99
N ALA A 2 -11.39 12.73 -1.34
CA ALA A 2 -11.30 12.00 -2.62
C ALA A 2 -12.26 10.81 -2.78
N SER A 3 -12.80 10.27 -1.69
CA SER A 3 -13.73 9.12 -1.67
C SER A 3 -15.20 9.50 -1.53
N GLY A 4 -15.55 10.79 -1.48
CA GLY A 4 -16.93 11.24 -1.23
C GLY A 4 -17.47 10.99 0.20
N ALA A 5 -16.67 10.33 1.06
CA ALA A 5 -17.05 10.05 2.45
C ALA A 5 -16.85 11.26 3.37
N PRO A 6 -17.55 11.32 4.53
CA PRO A 6 -17.30 12.32 5.56
C PRO A 6 -15.83 12.37 5.99
N LEU A 7 -15.33 13.56 6.35
CA LEU A 7 -13.91 13.75 6.70
C LEU A 7 -13.46 12.86 7.87
N PHE A 8 -14.33 12.65 8.84
CA PHE A 8 -14.05 11.85 10.02
C PHE A 8 -13.95 10.34 9.75
N ALA A 9 -14.58 9.85 8.68
CA ALA A 9 -14.61 8.43 8.32
C ALA A 9 -13.20 7.84 8.10
N GLY A 10 -12.28 8.62 7.53
CA GLY A 10 -10.88 8.21 7.36
C GLY A 10 -10.11 8.11 8.68
N ILE A 11 -10.43 8.98 9.62
CA ILE A 11 -9.84 8.98 10.98
C ILE A 11 -10.31 7.75 11.75
N ILE A 12 -11.61 7.46 11.72
CA ILE A 12 -12.20 6.24 12.30
C ILE A 12 -11.49 5.00 11.76
N ALA A 13 -11.34 4.89 10.44
CA ALA A 13 -10.64 3.79 9.81
C ALA A 13 -9.16 3.68 10.25
N GLY A 14 -8.49 4.81 10.47
CA GLY A 14 -7.12 4.85 11.01
C GLY A 14 -7.05 4.36 12.46
N ILE A 15 -7.97 4.78 13.31
CA ILE A 15 -8.07 4.36 14.72
C ILE A 15 -8.38 2.86 14.81
N VAL A 16 -9.40 2.38 14.10
CA VAL A 16 -9.79 0.97 14.07
C VAL A 16 -8.66 0.11 13.51
N GLY A 17 -8.03 0.54 12.41
CA GLY A 17 -6.88 -0.15 11.81
C GLY A 17 -5.69 -0.23 12.77
N GLY A 18 -5.38 0.86 13.47
CA GLY A 18 -4.28 0.88 14.43
C GLY A 18 -4.56 0.04 15.68
N ILE A 19 -5.72 0.19 16.30
CA ILE A 19 -6.05 -0.46 17.57
C ILE A 19 -6.58 -1.87 17.34
N VAL A 20 -7.73 -2.00 16.66
CA VAL A 20 -8.46 -3.28 16.57
C VAL A 20 -7.70 -4.28 15.71
N VAL A 21 -7.34 -3.86 14.49
CA VAL A 21 -6.56 -4.74 13.60
C VAL A 21 -5.18 -5.00 14.21
N GLY A 22 -4.51 -3.98 14.74
CA GLY A 22 -3.21 -4.12 15.40
C GLY A 22 -3.21 -5.13 16.56
N LEU A 23 -4.30 -5.24 17.33
CA LEU A 23 -4.44 -6.22 18.41
C LEU A 23 -4.61 -7.65 17.88
N ILE A 24 -5.44 -7.84 16.85
CA ILE A 24 -5.83 -9.17 16.33
C ILE A 24 -4.79 -9.70 15.35
N SER A 25 -4.24 -8.83 14.48
CA SER A 25 -3.19 -9.15 13.51
C SER A 25 -1.94 -9.69 14.19
N LYS A 26 -1.22 -10.56 13.47
CA LYS A 26 0.14 -10.99 13.85
C LYS A 26 1.24 -10.33 13.03
N SER A 27 0.90 -9.40 12.15
CA SER A 27 1.90 -8.54 11.50
C SER A 27 2.58 -7.68 12.56
N GLN A 28 3.91 -7.70 12.58
CA GLN A 28 4.66 -7.00 13.63
C GLN A 28 4.89 -5.52 13.31
N ILE A 29 5.01 -5.20 12.03
CA ILE A 29 5.28 -3.83 11.57
C ILE A 29 4.20 -3.31 10.63
N GLY A 30 3.20 -4.14 10.31
CA GLY A 30 2.08 -3.77 9.46
C GLY A 30 1.20 -2.71 10.12
N VAL A 31 0.84 -1.69 9.37
CA VAL A 31 -0.06 -0.62 9.79
C VAL A 31 -1.30 -0.65 8.91
N SER A 32 -2.46 -0.81 9.54
CA SER A 32 -3.75 -0.84 8.85
C SER A 32 -4.47 0.50 8.97
N GLY A 33 -5.30 0.80 7.99
CA GLY A 33 -6.08 2.03 7.94
C GLY A 33 -6.75 2.22 6.58
N PRO A 34 -7.32 3.40 6.28
CA PRO A 34 -7.95 3.68 5.00
C PRO A 34 -6.90 3.60 3.88
N ALA A 35 -7.25 2.89 2.80
CA ALA A 35 -6.34 2.59 1.71
C ALA A 35 -6.59 3.46 0.48
N ALA A 36 -5.52 3.94 -0.13
CA ALA A 36 -5.60 4.75 -1.36
C ALA A 36 -6.13 3.92 -2.56
N GLY A 37 -5.86 2.62 -2.60
CA GLY A 37 -6.34 1.72 -3.66
C GLY A 37 -7.85 1.53 -3.68
N LEU A 38 -8.52 1.74 -2.55
CA LEU A 38 -9.98 1.63 -2.44
C LEU A 38 -10.72 2.94 -2.73
N VAL A 39 -10.04 4.08 -2.88
CA VAL A 39 -10.69 5.41 -3.00
C VAL A 39 -11.71 5.46 -4.13
N VAL A 40 -11.35 4.96 -5.31
CA VAL A 40 -12.25 4.95 -6.48
C VAL A 40 -13.44 4.04 -6.24
N ILE A 41 -13.21 2.85 -5.67
CA ILE A 41 -14.27 1.87 -5.36
C ILE A 41 -15.25 2.46 -4.34
N VAL A 42 -14.74 3.12 -3.30
CA VAL A 42 -15.56 3.78 -2.28
C VAL A 42 -16.38 4.92 -2.89
N LEU A 43 -15.76 5.77 -3.71
CA LEU A 43 -16.45 6.88 -4.38
C LEU A 43 -17.58 6.37 -5.27
N THR A 44 -17.29 5.39 -6.13
CA THR A 44 -18.32 4.78 -7.00
C THR A 44 -19.44 4.14 -6.18
N ALA A 45 -19.06 3.37 -5.15
CA ALA A 45 -20.04 2.70 -4.28
C ALA A 45 -20.97 3.68 -3.56
N ILE A 46 -20.45 4.78 -3.00
CA ILE A 46 -21.29 5.81 -2.36
C ILE A 46 -22.19 6.47 -3.38
N THR A 47 -21.69 6.76 -4.59
CA THR A 47 -22.47 7.38 -5.67
C THR A 47 -23.58 6.46 -6.15
N ASP A 48 -23.30 5.19 -6.38
CA ASP A 48 -24.25 4.19 -6.88
C ASP A 48 -25.33 3.83 -5.86
N LEU A 49 -24.97 3.78 -4.58
CA LEU A 49 -25.88 3.51 -3.47
C LEU A 49 -26.72 4.74 -3.07
N GLY A 50 -26.26 5.95 -3.42
CA GLY A 50 -26.93 7.21 -3.14
C GLY A 50 -26.95 7.65 -1.67
N ALA A 51 -26.47 6.81 -0.73
CA ALA A 51 -26.41 7.12 0.69
C ALA A 51 -25.18 6.50 1.35
N TYR A 52 -24.54 7.26 2.24
CA TYR A 52 -23.37 6.78 2.98
C TYR A 52 -23.72 5.67 3.96
N GLU A 53 -24.88 5.73 4.59
CA GLU A 53 -25.40 4.75 5.53
C GLU A 53 -25.57 3.36 4.88
N LEU A 54 -25.98 3.30 3.61
CA LEU A 54 -26.05 2.04 2.84
C LEU A 54 -24.67 1.51 2.50
N PHE A 55 -23.75 2.40 2.16
CA PHE A 55 -22.34 2.02 1.94
C PHE A 55 -21.73 1.42 3.21
N LEU A 56 -22.03 1.94 4.39
CA LEU A 56 -21.54 1.38 5.66
C LEU A 56 -22.04 -0.05 5.89
N VAL A 57 -23.29 -0.37 5.52
CA VAL A 57 -23.79 -1.76 5.54
C VAL A 57 -22.94 -2.65 4.65
N ALA A 58 -22.59 -2.18 3.43
CA ALA A 58 -21.71 -2.93 2.54
C ALA A 58 -20.32 -3.15 3.16
N VAL A 59 -19.77 -2.18 3.88
CA VAL A 59 -18.48 -2.33 4.58
C VAL A 59 -18.55 -3.38 5.70
N VAL A 60 -19.64 -3.39 6.48
CA VAL A 60 -19.86 -4.41 7.53
C VAL A 60 -19.92 -5.80 6.92
N ILE A 61 -20.72 -5.99 5.87
CA ILE A 61 -20.87 -7.28 5.17
C ILE A 61 -19.53 -7.69 4.54
N ALA A 62 -18.80 -6.75 3.94
CA ALA A 62 -17.46 -7.02 3.40
C ALA A 62 -16.50 -7.53 4.47
N GLY A 63 -16.54 -6.95 5.68
CA GLY A 63 -15.77 -7.43 6.82
C GLY A 63 -16.14 -8.88 7.21
N ILE A 64 -17.42 -9.22 7.22
CA ILE A 64 -17.88 -10.59 7.47
C ILE A 64 -17.35 -11.54 6.37
N PHE A 65 -17.42 -11.16 5.10
CA PHE A 65 -16.85 -11.96 4.02
C PHE A 65 -15.34 -12.17 4.17
N GLN A 66 -14.58 -11.15 4.60
CA GLN A 66 -13.16 -11.29 4.86
C GLN A 66 -12.86 -12.25 6.03
N ILE A 67 -13.66 -12.22 7.09
CA ILE A 67 -13.56 -13.21 8.18
C ILE A 67 -13.77 -14.62 7.63
N LEU A 68 -14.81 -14.82 6.82
CA LEU A 68 -15.08 -16.12 6.19
C LEU A 68 -13.93 -16.56 5.28
N LEU A 69 -13.37 -15.67 4.45
CA LEU A 69 -12.19 -15.96 3.62
C LEU A 69 -10.99 -16.37 4.48
N GLY A 70 -10.78 -15.73 5.62
CA GLY A 70 -9.71 -16.10 6.56
C GLY A 70 -9.92 -17.49 7.20
N ILE A 71 -11.16 -17.82 7.59
CA ILE A 71 -11.54 -19.14 8.13
C ILE A 71 -11.39 -20.23 7.06
N LEU A 72 -11.79 -19.97 5.83
CA LEU A 72 -11.65 -20.87 4.67
C LEU A 72 -10.19 -20.96 4.17
N LYS A 73 -9.24 -20.31 4.84
CA LYS A 73 -7.81 -20.32 4.53
C LYS A 73 -7.47 -19.75 3.13
N ALA A 74 -8.29 -18.83 2.61
CA ALA A 74 -8.06 -18.17 1.33
C ALA A 74 -6.81 -17.25 1.33
N GLY A 75 -6.24 -16.94 2.48
CA GLY A 75 -5.00 -16.19 2.61
C GLY A 75 -3.79 -16.82 1.93
N VAL A 76 -3.86 -18.11 1.58
CA VAL A 76 -2.82 -18.79 0.79
C VAL A 76 -2.57 -18.11 -0.57
N ILE A 77 -3.54 -17.41 -1.12
CA ILE A 77 -3.42 -16.65 -2.38
C ILE A 77 -2.26 -15.64 -2.30
N GLY A 78 -2.00 -15.06 -1.13
CA GLY A 78 -0.91 -14.11 -0.91
C GLY A 78 0.48 -14.66 -1.25
N TYR A 79 0.71 -15.96 -1.12
CA TYR A 79 2.01 -16.58 -1.40
C TYR A 79 2.29 -16.84 -2.89
N TYR A 80 1.30 -16.70 -3.75
CA TYR A 80 1.46 -16.93 -5.19
C TYR A 80 1.91 -15.70 -5.98
N PHE A 81 2.10 -14.57 -5.32
CA PHE A 81 2.56 -13.36 -6.00
C PHE A 81 4.07 -13.39 -6.27
N PRO A 82 4.51 -13.27 -7.56
CA PRO A 82 5.93 -13.19 -7.89
C PRO A 82 6.61 -12.00 -7.21
N SER A 83 7.83 -12.22 -6.69
CA SER A 83 8.59 -11.17 -6.00
C SER A 83 8.86 -9.93 -6.86
N SER A 84 9.01 -10.10 -8.18
CA SER A 84 9.18 -9.02 -9.15
C SER A 84 7.93 -8.13 -9.25
N VAL A 85 6.72 -8.73 -9.23
CA VAL A 85 5.44 -7.99 -9.23
C VAL A 85 5.30 -7.17 -7.96
N ILE A 86 5.61 -7.76 -6.79
CA ILE A 86 5.53 -7.06 -5.50
C ILE A 86 6.52 -5.88 -5.44
N LYS A 87 7.76 -6.07 -5.90
CA LYS A 87 8.74 -4.99 -5.99
C LYS A 87 8.31 -3.92 -6.99
N GLY A 88 7.72 -4.31 -8.13
CA GLY A 88 7.12 -3.40 -9.10
C GLY A 88 5.98 -2.58 -8.50
N MET A 89 5.11 -3.21 -7.72
CA MET A 89 4.04 -2.55 -6.98
C MET A 89 4.60 -1.50 -6.01
N LEU A 90 5.59 -1.86 -5.19
CA LEU A 90 6.21 -0.93 -4.24
C LEU A 90 6.83 0.28 -4.95
N CYS A 91 7.54 0.04 -6.05
CA CYS A 91 8.15 1.09 -6.86
C CYS A 91 7.09 2.01 -7.47
N ALA A 92 6.04 1.44 -8.06
CA ALA A 92 4.93 2.20 -8.65
C ALA A 92 4.19 3.05 -7.61
N ILE A 93 3.91 2.49 -6.43
CA ILE A 93 3.31 3.24 -5.30
C ILE A 93 4.22 4.39 -4.91
N GLY A 94 5.53 4.16 -4.80
CA GLY A 94 6.50 5.21 -4.48
C GLY A 94 6.47 6.36 -5.49
N ILE A 95 6.50 6.05 -6.79
CA ILE A 95 6.40 7.03 -7.88
C ILE A 95 5.05 7.75 -7.85
N SER A 96 3.94 7.02 -7.67
CA SER A 96 2.60 7.60 -7.60
C SER A 96 2.44 8.58 -6.43
N ILE A 97 2.97 8.21 -5.24
CA ILE A 97 2.98 9.10 -4.08
C ILE A 97 3.79 10.35 -4.41
N PHE A 98 5.01 10.18 -4.91
CA PHE A 98 5.90 11.30 -5.23
C PHE A 98 5.20 12.28 -6.18
N LEU A 99 4.64 11.81 -7.28
CA LEU A 99 3.95 12.66 -8.27
C LEU A 99 2.72 13.35 -7.69
N LYS A 100 1.90 12.65 -6.88
CA LYS A 100 0.69 13.21 -6.26
C LYS A 100 0.98 14.24 -5.16
N GLN A 101 2.17 14.19 -4.55
CA GLN A 101 2.53 15.15 -3.51
C GLN A 101 3.17 16.43 -4.05
N ILE A 102 3.62 16.46 -5.31
CA ILE A 102 4.20 17.67 -5.90
C ILE A 102 3.24 18.87 -5.85
N PRO A 103 1.95 18.76 -6.26
CA PRO A 103 1.04 19.90 -6.19
C PRO A 103 0.83 20.41 -4.76
N LEU A 104 0.67 19.51 -3.81
CA LEU A 104 0.48 19.85 -2.39
C LEU A 104 1.74 20.51 -1.79
N ALA A 105 2.92 20.06 -2.20
CA ALA A 105 4.20 20.64 -1.79
C ALA A 105 4.41 22.05 -2.37
N LEU A 106 3.85 22.32 -3.55
CA LEU A 106 3.85 23.64 -4.18
C LEU A 106 2.73 24.56 -3.69
N GLY A 107 1.82 24.03 -2.83
CA GLY A 107 0.65 24.79 -2.38
C GLY A 107 -0.31 25.15 -3.51
N TYR A 108 -0.50 24.23 -4.47
CA TYR A 108 -1.37 24.44 -5.62
C TYR A 108 -2.83 24.46 -5.16
N THR A 109 -3.54 25.53 -5.47
CA THR A 109 -4.88 25.82 -4.96
C THR A 109 -6.01 25.21 -5.78
N GLU A 110 -5.72 24.87 -7.04
CA GLU A 110 -6.67 24.29 -8.00
C GLU A 110 -6.45 22.79 -8.20
N THR A 111 -7.35 22.14 -8.95
CA THR A 111 -7.15 20.75 -9.36
C THR A 111 -5.97 20.63 -10.31
N PHE A 112 -4.89 20.04 -9.83
CA PHE A 112 -3.66 19.91 -10.59
C PHE A 112 -3.84 18.98 -11.81
N SER A 113 -3.54 19.52 -12.99
CA SER A 113 -3.37 18.74 -14.21
C SER A 113 -2.12 19.23 -14.96
N PHE A 114 -1.36 18.30 -15.52
CA PHE A 114 -0.18 18.67 -16.32
C PHE A 114 -0.54 19.51 -17.57
N SER A 115 -1.79 19.45 -18.04
CA SER A 115 -2.27 20.25 -19.17
C SER A 115 -2.64 21.68 -18.79
N ASN A 116 -2.98 21.95 -17.51
CA ASN A 116 -3.45 23.25 -17.02
C ASN A 116 -2.51 23.82 -15.94
N PHE A 117 -1.22 23.49 -16.00
CA PHE A 117 -0.26 24.02 -15.04
C PHE A 117 -0.08 25.53 -15.25
N SER A 118 -0.37 26.33 -14.21
CA SER A 118 -0.08 27.75 -14.14
C SER A 118 0.70 28.08 -12.87
N LEU A 119 1.65 28.98 -12.98
CA LEU A 119 2.43 29.49 -11.84
C LEU A 119 1.59 30.34 -10.89
N ASP A 120 0.48 30.91 -11.37
CA ASP A 120 -0.41 31.79 -10.60
C ASP A 120 -1.14 31.04 -9.46
N PHE A 121 -1.27 29.72 -9.58
CA PHE A 121 -1.90 28.89 -8.54
C PHE A 121 -0.93 28.37 -7.47
N ILE A 122 0.34 28.73 -7.57
CA ILE A 122 1.37 28.31 -6.63
C ILE A 122 1.44 29.28 -5.45
N THR A 123 1.46 28.73 -4.23
CA THR A 123 1.61 29.50 -3.01
C THR A 123 3.08 29.57 -2.60
N PRO A 124 3.76 30.74 -2.67
CA PRO A 124 5.18 30.83 -2.32
C PRO A 124 5.48 30.41 -0.88
N GLY A 125 4.61 30.72 0.08
CA GLY A 125 4.74 30.28 1.47
C GLY A 125 4.77 28.76 1.63
N ALA A 126 3.98 28.03 0.81
CA ALA A 126 4.00 26.57 0.80
C ALA A 126 5.32 26.01 0.26
N ILE A 127 5.92 26.65 -0.76
CA ILE A 127 7.24 26.26 -1.29
C ILE A 127 8.32 26.44 -0.21
N ILE A 128 8.29 27.57 0.49
CA ILE A 128 9.27 27.86 1.54
C ILE A 128 9.22 26.80 2.63
N ILE A 129 8.02 26.50 3.16
CA ILE A 129 7.90 25.50 4.22
C ILE A 129 8.20 24.08 3.72
N THR A 130 7.91 23.78 2.45
CA THR A 130 8.32 22.53 1.78
C THR A 130 9.84 22.41 1.76
N ALA A 131 10.55 23.45 1.32
CA ALA A 131 12.01 23.47 1.25
C ALA A 131 12.63 23.28 2.66
N ILE A 132 12.12 24.00 3.67
CA ILE A 132 12.54 23.87 5.08
C ILE A 132 12.29 22.43 5.56
N SER A 133 11.10 21.87 5.32
CA SER A 133 10.74 20.53 5.74
C SER A 133 11.61 19.46 5.08
N LEU A 134 11.85 19.54 3.76
CA LEU A 134 12.74 18.64 3.04
C LEU A 134 14.18 18.75 3.57
N PHE A 135 14.66 19.97 3.81
CA PHE A 135 15.99 20.17 4.40
C PHE A 135 16.10 19.49 5.77
N ILE A 136 15.12 19.70 6.66
CA ILE A 136 15.08 19.05 7.96
C ILE A 136 15.11 17.52 7.80
N LEU A 137 14.23 16.95 6.96
CA LEU A 137 14.13 15.50 6.76
C LEU A 137 15.45 14.90 6.23
N ILE A 138 16.07 15.54 5.23
CA ILE A 138 17.32 15.07 4.62
C ILE A 138 18.49 15.16 5.61
N VAL A 139 18.63 16.27 6.32
CA VAL A 139 19.70 16.48 7.31
C VAL A 139 19.52 15.54 8.50
N TRP A 140 18.26 15.36 8.96
CA TRP A 140 17.96 14.47 10.07
C TRP A 140 18.33 13.02 9.76
N ASP A 141 17.86 12.50 8.65
CA ASP A 141 18.09 11.09 8.26
C ASP A 141 19.58 10.81 7.96
N ASN A 142 20.28 11.74 7.30
CA ASN A 142 21.64 11.49 6.82
C ASN A 142 22.74 11.90 7.79
N ILE A 143 22.52 12.91 8.61
CA ILE A 143 23.55 13.53 9.47
C ILE A 143 23.22 13.38 10.95
N LEU A 144 22.12 13.97 11.41
CA LEU A 144 21.81 14.08 12.83
C LEU A 144 21.46 12.75 13.48
N GLY A 145 20.62 11.95 12.82
CA GLY A 145 20.22 10.62 13.30
C GLY A 145 21.39 9.63 13.43
N LYS A 146 22.52 9.90 12.77
CA LYS A 146 23.74 9.09 12.88
C LYS A 146 24.68 9.58 14.00
N LYS A 147 24.56 10.85 14.45
CA LYS A 147 25.47 11.46 15.40
C LYS A 147 25.16 11.18 16.87
N SER A 148 23.88 11.06 17.24
CA SER A 148 23.48 10.92 18.64
C SER A 148 22.22 10.10 18.81
N ASN A 149 22.13 9.35 19.92
CA ASN A 149 20.95 8.60 20.30
C ASN A 149 19.72 9.49 20.57
N PHE A 150 19.93 10.74 20.97
CA PHE A 150 18.85 11.71 21.14
C PHE A 150 18.14 12.01 19.81
N PHE A 151 18.89 12.25 18.74
CA PHE A 151 18.31 12.51 17.42
C PHE A 151 17.70 11.27 16.77
N LYS A 152 18.07 10.06 17.22
CA LYS A 152 17.38 8.82 16.83
C LYS A 152 16.02 8.66 17.48
N LEU A 153 15.88 9.18 18.71
CA LEU A 153 14.63 9.11 19.46
C LEU A 153 13.57 10.09 18.91
N LEU A 154 14.00 11.23 18.35
CA LEU A 154 13.13 12.25 17.80
C LEU A 154 13.05 12.11 16.27
N PRO A 155 11.92 11.65 15.69
CA PRO A 155 11.80 11.51 14.24
C PRO A 155 11.89 12.86 13.53
N GLY A 156 12.65 12.95 12.44
CA GLY A 156 12.75 14.18 11.63
C GLY A 156 11.41 14.67 11.10
N SER A 157 10.47 13.75 10.84
CA SER A 157 9.10 14.08 10.44
C SER A 157 8.32 14.84 11.52
N LEU A 158 8.50 14.50 12.81
CA LEU A 158 7.89 15.24 13.91
C LEU A 158 8.46 16.65 14.01
N VAL A 159 9.78 16.79 13.85
CA VAL A 159 10.43 18.12 13.87
C VAL A 159 9.94 18.97 12.70
N ALA A 160 9.82 18.41 11.50
CA ALA A 160 9.28 19.12 10.35
C ALA A 160 7.84 19.60 10.60
N VAL A 161 6.98 18.76 11.19
CA VAL A 161 5.61 19.15 11.56
C VAL A 161 5.58 20.27 12.58
N LEU A 162 6.39 20.19 13.66
CA LEU A 162 6.46 21.24 14.68
C LEU A 162 6.97 22.58 14.10
N VAL A 163 7.98 22.53 13.24
CA VAL A 163 8.47 23.72 12.53
C VAL A 163 7.40 24.27 11.58
N GLY A 164 6.63 23.40 10.93
CA GLY A 164 5.51 23.81 10.09
C GLY A 164 4.40 24.52 10.85
N ILE A 165 4.02 24.00 12.02
CA ILE A 165 3.04 24.66 12.91
C ILE A 165 3.59 26.01 13.37
N LEU A 166 4.87 26.06 13.81
CA LEU A 166 5.49 27.31 14.23
C LEU A 166 5.51 28.34 13.10
N TYR A 167 5.86 27.92 11.88
CA TYR A 167 5.82 28.78 10.70
C TYR A 167 4.41 29.34 10.46
N GLN A 168 3.38 28.48 10.54
CA GLN A 168 1.98 28.90 10.32
C GLN A 168 1.55 29.95 11.34
N VAL A 169 1.84 29.72 12.64
CA VAL A 169 1.44 30.62 13.71
C VAL A 169 2.19 31.95 13.68
N THR A 170 3.46 31.95 13.25
CA THR A 170 4.30 33.19 13.34
C THR A 170 4.32 33.97 12.04
N ILE A 171 4.24 33.30 10.88
CA ILE A 171 4.45 33.90 9.57
C ILE A 171 3.28 33.59 8.62
N GLY A 172 2.81 32.33 8.62
CA GLY A 172 1.83 31.84 7.65
C GLY A 172 0.47 32.51 7.76
N ASP A 173 0.08 32.93 8.95
CA ASP A 173 -1.19 33.63 9.25
C ASP A 173 -1.08 35.15 9.13
N THR A 174 0.03 35.66 8.60
CA THR A 174 0.24 37.09 8.37
C THR A 174 -0.24 37.48 6.98
N ASN A 175 -0.69 38.75 6.81
CA ASN A 175 -1.14 39.30 5.52
C ASN A 175 0.01 39.58 4.54
N HIS A 176 1.12 38.85 4.61
CA HIS A 176 2.23 38.96 3.66
C HIS A 176 1.97 38.10 2.43
N GLU A 177 1.82 38.73 1.25
CA GLU A 177 1.54 38.04 -0.04
C GLU A 177 2.49 36.89 -0.36
N VAL A 178 3.75 36.94 0.08
CA VAL A 178 4.78 35.94 -0.25
C VAL A 178 4.90 34.82 0.79
N PHE A 179 4.65 35.12 2.07
CA PHE A 179 4.92 34.18 3.16
C PHE A 179 3.67 33.54 3.75
N SER A 180 2.49 34.08 3.44
CA SER A 180 1.21 33.53 3.94
C SER A 180 0.90 32.16 3.35
N ILE A 181 0.18 31.35 4.11
CA ILE A 181 -0.39 30.08 3.68
C ILE A 181 -1.89 30.14 3.97
N ASP A 182 -2.69 30.02 2.90
CA ASP A 182 -4.15 30.00 3.01
C ASP A 182 -4.62 28.85 3.92
N HIS A 183 -5.64 29.12 4.74
CA HIS A 183 -6.29 28.11 5.59
C HIS A 183 -6.81 26.90 4.80
N ASN A 184 -7.08 27.06 3.49
CA ASN A 184 -7.44 25.93 2.61
C ASN A 184 -6.30 24.93 2.38
N LEU A 185 -5.05 25.36 2.57
CA LEU A 185 -3.84 24.57 2.44
C LEU A 185 -3.40 23.92 3.75
N LEU A 186 -4.18 24.08 4.81
CA LEU A 186 -3.96 23.42 6.11
C LEU A 186 -4.74 22.11 6.20
N VAL A 187 -4.36 21.28 7.15
CA VAL A 187 -5.10 20.07 7.53
C VAL A 187 -6.48 20.47 8.06
N LYS A 188 -7.52 19.72 7.68
CA LYS A 188 -8.89 19.96 8.12
C LYS A 188 -9.39 18.73 8.88
N VAL A 189 -9.30 18.80 10.22
CA VAL A 189 -9.90 17.81 11.11
C VAL A 189 -11.13 18.49 11.75
N PRO A 190 -12.29 17.82 11.79
CA PRO A 190 -13.44 18.34 12.52
C PRO A 190 -13.09 18.64 13.97
N VAL A 191 -13.44 19.83 14.44
CA VAL A 191 -13.24 20.26 15.83
C VAL A 191 -14.57 20.19 16.53
N PRO A 192 -14.86 19.15 17.32
CA PRO A 192 -16.08 19.05 18.08
C PRO A 192 -16.05 20.05 19.25
N GLU A 193 -17.10 20.84 19.41
CA GLU A 193 -17.22 21.79 20.52
C GLU A 193 -17.71 21.11 21.81
N SER A 194 -18.33 19.93 21.66
CA SER A 194 -18.88 19.15 22.78
C SER A 194 -18.69 17.64 22.55
N VAL A 195 -18.87 16.85 23.62
CA VAL A 195 -18.92 15.39 23.53
C VAL A 195 -20.06 14.93 22.63
N SER A 196 -21.18 15.64 22.64
CA SER A 196 -22.31 15.38 21.75
C SER A 196 -21.93 15.55 20.28
N ASP A 197 -21.22 16.62 19.94
CA ASP A 197 -20.75 16.87 18.58
C ASP A 197 -19.72 15.85 18.12
N PHE A 198 -18.86 15.41 19.04
CA PHE A 198 -17.92 14.33 18.76
C PHE A 198 -18.67 13.02 18.42
N LEU A 199 -19.68 12.68 19.24
CA LEU A 199 -20.50 11.49 18.98
C LEU A 199 -21.35 11.65 17.72
N GLY A 200 -21.78 12.86 17.37
CA GLY A 200 -22.48 13.16 16.12
C GLY A 200 -21.65 12.99 14.85
N GLN A 201 -20.33 12.84 14.97
CA GLN A 201 -19.45 12.53 13.83
C GLN A 201 -19.53 11.06 13.37
N PHE A 202 -20.11 10.19 14.22
CA PHE A 202 -20.28 8.77 13.91
C PHE A 202 -21.56 8.56 13.12
N THR A 203 -21.44 8.11 11.88
CA THR A 203 -22.57 7.72 11.04
C THR A 203 -22.90 6.25 11.29
N MET A 204 -24.16 5.92 11.56
CA MET A 204 -24.60 4.54 11.74
C MET A 204 -25.09 3.94 10.42
N PRO A 205 -24.82 2.64 10.15
CA PRO A 205 -25.35 1.96 8.97
C PRO A 205 -26.87 1.76 9.05
N ASP A 206 -27.56 1.96 7.93
CA ASP A 206 -29.01 1.64 7.79
C ASP A 206 -29.16 0.17 7.34
N PHE A 207 -29.22 -0.74 8.30
CA PHE A 207 -29.42 -2.16 8.01
C PHE A 207 -30.79 -2.49 7.45
N ALA A 208 -31.83 -1.71 7.80
CA ALA A 208 -33.20 -1.99 7.37
C ALA A 208 -33.33 -1.89 5.84
N SER A 209 -32.81 -0.81 5.29
CA SER A 209 -32.81 -0.57 3.84
C SER A 209 -31.65 -1.32 3.14
N GLY A 210 -30.49 -1.42 3.81
CA GLY A 210 -29.28 -1.96 3.21
C GLY A 210 -29.33 -3.48 2.94
N LEU A 211 -29.87 -4.28 3.87
CA LEU A 211 -29.91 -5.75 3.71
C LEU A 211 -30.84 -6.21 2.58
N THR A 212 -31.85 -5.41 2.25
CA THR A 212 -32.80 -5.69 1.16
C THR A 212 -32.33 -5.20 -0.20
N ASN A 213 -31.29 -4.37 -0.24
CA ASN A 213 -30.75 -3.80 -1.48
C ASN A 213 -29.69 -4.71 -2.12
N PRO A 214 -29.94 -5.31 -3.31
CA PRO A 214 -28.95 -6.19 -3.97
C PRO A 214 -27.61 -5.51 -4.28
N MET A 215 -27.63 -4.17 -4.54
CA MET A 215 -26.44 -3.40 -4.84
C MET A 215 -25.49 -3.35 -3.63
N VAL A 216 -26.02 -3.31 -2.39
CA VAL A 216 -25.20 -3.37 -1.17
C VAL A 216 -24.40 -4.66 -1.09
N TRP A 217 -25.01 -5.80 -1.45
CA TRP A 217 -24.32 -7.10 -1.48
C TRP A 217 -23.23 -7.17 -2.55
N GLN A 218 -23.50 -6.61 -3.75
CA GLN A 218 -22.53 -6.53 -4.83
C GLN A 218 -21.33 -5.67 -4.43
N VAL A 219 -21.57 -4.50 -3.84
CA VAL A 219 -20.53 -3.60 -3.34
C VAL A 219 -19.74 -4.28 -2.22
N ALA A 220 -20.42 -4.94 -1.28
CA ALA A 220 -19.80 -5.67 -0.18
C ALA A 220 -18.84 -6.75 -0.67
N PHE A 221 -19.27 -7.54 -1.65
CA PHE A 221 -18.44 -8.58 -2.25
C PHE A 221 -17.21 -7.99 -2.97
N THR A 222 -17.41 -6.90 -3.72
CA THR A 222 -16.32 -6.19 -4.39
C THR A 222 -15.30 -5.65 -3.38
N ILE A 223 -15.76 -4.97 -2.32
CA ILE A 223 -14.87 -4.47 -1.26
C ILE A 223 -14.14 -5.62 -0.58
N ALA A 224 -14.83 -6.73 -0.25
CA ALA A 224 -14.22 -7.87 0.41
C ALA A 224 -13.06 -8.46 -0.40
N ILE A 225 -13.25 -8.66 -1.70
CA ILE A 225 -12.22 -9.20 -2.59
C ILE A 225 -11.06 -8.22 -2.72
N VAL A 226 -11.36 -6.97 -3.08
CA VAL A 226 -10.31 -5.98 -3.35
C VAL A 226 -9.51 -5.64 -2.11
N ALA A 227 -10.17 -5.42 -0.97
CA ALA A 227 -9.51 -5.16 0.30
C ALA A 227 -8.68 -6.37 0.79
N SER A 228 -9.15 -7.60 0.54
CA SER A 228 -8.37 -8.80 0.85
C SER A 228 -7.12 -8.92 0.00
N LEU A 229 -7.22 -8.72 -1.31
CA LEU A 229 -6.08 -8.74 -2.22
C LEU A 229 -5.07 -7.64 -1.87
N GLU A 230 -5.53 -6.41 -1.65
CA GLU A 230 -4.68 -5.28 -1.26
C GLU A 230 -3.96 -5.55 0.07
N THR A 231 -4.68 -6.12 1.05
CA THR A 231 -4.10 -6.54 2.33
C THR A 231 -3.03 -7.61 2.15
N LEU A 232 -3.32 -8.69 1.43
CA LEU A 232 -2.36 -9.80 1.24
C LEU A 232 -1.09 -9.35 0.51
N LEU A 233 -1.23 -8.50 -0.49
CA LEU A 233 -0.09 -7.88 -1.20
C LEU A 233 0.72 -6.98 -0.27
N SER A 234 0.05 -6.16 0.53
CA SER A 234 0.69 -5.27 1.50
C SER A 234 1.41 -6.05 2.60
N VAL A 235 0.84 -7.17 3.06
CA VAL A 235 1.47 -8.11 4.01
C VAL A 235 2.77 -8.64 3.43
N GLU A 236 2.72 -9.23 2.25
CA GLU A 236 3.90 -9.82 1.61
C GLU A 236 5.01 -8.78 1.39
N ALA A 237 4.62 -7.57 0.98
CA ALA A 237 5.55 -6.46 0.81
C ALA A 237 6.14 -5.97 2.16
N THR A 238 5.30 -5.90 3.20
CA THR A 238 5.69 -5.47 4.54
C THR A 238 6.65 -6.48 5.18
N ASP A 239 6.36 -7.78 5.06
CA ASP A 239 7.21 -8.84 5.59
C ASP A 239 8.63 -8.83 4.95
N LYS A 240 8.74 -8.40 3.68
CA LYS A 240 10.04 -8.15 3.04
C LYS A 240 10.80 -6.97 3.63
N LEU A 241 10.09 -5.97 4.14
CA LEU A 241 10.68 -4.80 4.81
C LEU A 241 11.01 -5.07 6.28
N ASP A 242 10.46 -6.14 6.89
CA ASP A 242 10.76 -6.48 8.28
C ASP A 242 12.26 -6.83 8.45
N PRO A 243 12.99 -6.10 9.31
CA PRO A 243 14.39 -6.38 9.58
C PRO A 243 14.64 -7.81 10.08
N LEU A 244 13.65 -8.39 10.79
CA LEU A 244 13.71 -9.74 11.34
C LEU A 244 13.15 -10.81 10.40
N LYS A 245 12.69 -10.43 9.17
CA LYS A 245 12.17 -11.35 8.15
C LYS A 245 11.05 -12.27 8.64
N ARG A 246 10.24 -11.80 9.58
CA ARG A 246 9.10 -12.56 10.09
C ARG A 246 7.98 -12.60 9.06
N GLN A 247 7.27 -13.71 9.02
CA GLN A 247 6.14 -13.89 8.13
C GLN A 247 4.83 -13.72 8.89
N THR A 248 3.94 -12.93 8.32
CA THR A 248 2.60 -12.71 8.85
C THR A 248 1.67 -13.83 8.43
N PRO A 249 0.96 -14.51 9.37
CA PRO A 249 -0.04 -15.51 9.02
C PRO A 249 -1.21 -14.88 8.26
N THR A 250 -1.25 -15.07 6.95
CA THR A 250 -2.16 -14.40 6.01
C THR A 250 -3.65 -14.62 6.31
N ASN A 251 -4.02 -15.84 6.74
CA ASN A 251 -5.41 -16.14 7.12
C ASN A 251 -5.85 -15.36 8.36
N ARG A 252 -4.96 -15.23 9.35
CA ARG A 252 -5.25 -14.44 10.55
C ARG A 252 -5.32 -12.95 10.23
N GLU A 253 -4.52 -12.50 9.28
CA GLU A 253 -4.58 -11.13 8.81
C GLU A 253 -5.93 -10.83 8.15
N LEU A 254 -6.44 -11.71 7.28
CA LEU A 254 -7.79 -11.55 6.71
C LEU A 254 -8.87 -11.47 7.78
N ILE A 255 -8.80 -12.31 8.83
CA ILE A 255 -9.73 -12.24 9.96
C ILE A 255 -9.60 -10.89 10.69
N ALA A 256 -8.37 -10.43 10.95
CA ALA A 256 -8.14 -9.16 11.63
C ALA A 256 -8.70 -7.97 10.84
N GLN A 257 -8.46 -7.95 9.53
CA GLN A 257 -9.00 -6.91 8.64
C GLN A 257 -10.53 -7.00 8.55
N GLY A 258 -11.08 -8.21 8.49
CA GLY A 258 -12.52 -8.42 8.48
C GLY A 258 -13.22 -7.89 9.75
N VAL A 259 -12.65 -8.17 10.93
CA VAL A 259 -13.14 -7.59 12.20
C VAL A 259 -13.00 -6.07 12.19
N GLY A 260 -11.85 -5.55 11.71
CA GLY A 260 -11.63 -4.11 11.56
C GLY A 260 -12.67 -3.46 10.64
N ASN A 261 -12.94 -4.06 9.47
CA ASN A 261 -13.92 -3.55 8.51
C ASN A 261 -15.34 -3.60 9.07
N SER A 262 -15.73 -4.68 9.75
CA SER A 262 -17.04 -4.76 10.38
C SER A 262 -17.23 -3.67 11.43
N LEU A 263 -16.22 -3.44 12.29
CA LEU A 263 -16.29 -2.39 13.30
C LEU A 263 -16.22 -0.99 12.69
N ALA A 264 -15.36 -0.76 11.70
CA ALA A 264 -15.28 0.53 11.01
C ALA A 264 -16.64 0.88 10.36
N GLY A 265 -17.26 -0.06 9.64
CA GLY A 265 -18.58 0.12 9.03
C GLY A 265 -19.69 0.39 10.06
N LEU A 266 -19.63 -0.23 11.24
CA LEU A 266 -20.62 -0.01 12.32
C LEU A 266 -20.57 1.41 12.91
N ILE A 267 -19.41 2.05 12.89
CA ILE A 267 -19.19 3.36 13.51
C ILE A 267 -18.92 4.48 12.51
N GLY A 268 -19.20 4.26 11.22
CA GLY A 268 -19.09 5.30 10.19
C GLY A 268 -17.71 5.43 9.56
N GLY A 269 -16.85 4.43 9.67
CA GLY A 269 -15.49 4.44 9.11
C GLY A 269 -15.42 3.93 7.68
N LEU A 270 -14.34 4.32 6.98
CA LEU A 270 -13.96 3.77 5.67
C LEU A 270 -13.46 2.32 5.80
N PRO A 271 -13.47 1.55 4.70
CA PRO A 271 -12.83 0.24 4.67
C PRO A 271 -11.35 0.32 5.05
N VAL A 272 -10.93 -0.64 5.87
CA VAL A 272 -9.58 -0.78 6.40
C VAL A 272 -8.85 -1.88 5.66
N THR A 273 -7.61 -1.62 5.26
CA THR A 273 -6.66 -2.62 4.76
C THR A 273 -5.30 -2.41 5.41
N GLN A 274 -4.41 -3.39 5.32
CA GLN A 274 -3.01 -3.12 5.62
C GLN A 274 -2.43 -2.22 4.53
N VAL A 275 -1.80 -1.12 4.92
CA VAL A 275 -1.32 -0.07 4.00
C VAL A 275 0.20 -0.07 3.95
N ILE A 276 0.76 -0.38 2.77
CA ILE A 276 2.22 -0.48 2.60
C ILE A 276 2.96 0.82 2.89
N VAL A 277 2.39 1.98 2.54
CA VAL A 277 3.01 3.30 2.78
C VAL A 277 3.24 3.54 4.26
N ARG A 278 2.23 3.29 5.09
CA ARG A 278 2.32 3.44 6.54
C ARG A 278 3.22 2.39 7.16
N SER A 279 3.13 1.15 6.68
CA SER A 279 3.97 0.03 7.14
C SER A 279 5.43 0.27 6.83
N SER A 280 5.77 0.78 5.64
CA SER A 280 7.15 1.13 5.29
C SER A 280 7.67 2.33 6.09
N ALA A 281 6.84 3.34 6.33
CA ALA A 281 7.19 4.45 7.22
C ALA A 281 7.48 3.95 8.64
N ASN A 282 6.64 3.04 9.19
CA ASN A 282 6.86 2.40 10.49
C ASN A 282 8.18 1.63 10.52
N ALA A 283 8.43 0.78 9.51
CA ALA A 283 9.68 0.01 9.39
C ALA A 283 10.91 0.93 9.28
N MET A 284 10.86 1.97 8.46
CA MET A 284 11.94 2.94 8.26
C MET A 284 12.22 3.76 9.52
N SER A 285 11.20 3.98 10.36
CA SER A 285 11.33 4.67 11.65
C SER A 285 11.82 3.74 12.77
N GLY A 286 12.11 2.47 12.48
CA GLY A 286 12.62 1.50 13.46
C GLY A 286 11.54 0.76 14.23
N GLY A 287 10.30 0.75 13.76
CA GLY A 287 9.24 -0.07 14.35
C GLY A 287 9.55 -1.56 14.22
N LEU A 288 9.54 -2.29 15.34
CA LEU A 288 9.88 -3.72 15.40
C LEU A 288 8.73 -4.59 15.89
N THR A 289 7.71 -3.99 16.49
CA THR A 289 6.59 -4.73 17.08
C THR A 289 5.26 -4.04 16.77
N LYS A 290 4.18 -4.80 16.82
CA LYS A 290 2.83 -4.30 16.61
C LYS A 290 2.42 -3.23 17.65
N LEU A 291 3.18 -3.07 18.73
CA LEU A 291 2.97 -2.00 19.71
C LEU A 291 3.05 -0.62 19.04
N SER A 292 3.94 -0.43 18.06
CA SER A 292 4.03 0.83 17.31
C SER A 292 2.72 1.17 16.59
N THR A 293 2.08 0.18 15.97
CA THR A 293 0.79 0.33 15.29
C THR A 293 -0.35 0.63 16.26
N ILE A 294 -0.40 -0.09 17.39
CA ILE A 294 -1.41 0.12 18.43
C ILE A 294 -1.24 1.52 19.04
N THR A 295 0.00 1.89 19.39
CA THR A 295 0.32 3.22 19.92
C THR A 295 -0.07 4.31 18.93
N HIS A 296 0.19 4.13 17.62
CA HIS A 296 -0.26 5.05 16.58
C HIS A 296 -1.78 5.24 16.60
N GLY A 297 -2.55 4.14 16.67
CA GLY A 297 -4.02 4.22 16.73
C GLY A 297 -4.53 4.91 17.98
N VAL A 298 -3.92 4.63 19.15
CA VAL A 298 -4.26 5.30 20.41
C VAL A 298 -3.90 6.79 20.37
N LEU A 299 -2.70 7.13 19.91
CA LEU A 299 -2.28 8.53 19.78
C LEU A 299 -3.15 9.29 18.79
N LEU A 300 -3.58 8.66 17.69
CA LEU A 300 -4.50 9.26 16.72
C LEU A 300 -5.85 9.57 17.40
N LEU A 301 -6.41 8.63 18.16
CA LEU A 301 -7.64 8.83 18.91
C LEU A 301 -7.50 9.97 19.92
N VAL A 302 -6.45 9.94 20.74
CA VAL A 302 -6.19 10.97 21.75
C VAL A 302 -5.99 12.34 21.09
N SER A 303 -5.21 12.42 20.02
CA SER A 303 -4.93 13.67 19.31
C SER A 303 -6.18 14.31 18.74
N VAL A 304 -7.07 13.51 18.14
CA VAL A 304 -8.31 14.01 17.53
C VAL A 304 -9.29 14.51 18.59
N ILE A 305 -9.30 13.90 19.77
CA ILE A 305 -10.16 14.34 20.88
C ILE A 305 -9.56 15.56 21.59
N SER A 306 -8.25 15.55 21.85
CA SER A 306 -7.63 16.52 22.77
C SER A 306 -7.06 17.76 22.10
N ILE A 307 -6.55 17.62 20.86
CA ILE A 307 -5.82 18.70 20.18
C ILE A 307 -6.20 18.90 18.71
N PRO A 308 -7.48 18.79 18.31
CA PRO A 308 -7.85 18.91 16.89
C PRO A 308 -7.50 20.30 16.32
N MET A 309 -7.58 21.34 17.12
CA MET A 309 -7.18 22.70 16.73
C MET A 309 -5.70 22.78 16.32
N PHE A 310 -4.81 22.12 17.07
CA PHE A 310 -3.38 22.09 16.74
C PHE A 310 -3.10 21.30 15.47
N LEU A 311 -3.87 20.22 15.23
CA LEU A 311 -3.75 19.45 13.99
C LEU A 311 -4.14 20.28 12.77
N ASN A 312 -5.10 21.18 12.90
CA ASN A 312 -5.55 22.08 11.84
C ASN A 312 -4.57 23.21 11.52
N LEU A 313 -3.53 23.40 12.34
CA LEU A 313 -2.42 24.32 12.05
C LEU A 313 -1.32 23.70 11.19
N ILE A 314 -1.40 22.40 10.88
CA ILE A 314 -0.37 21.71 10.09
C ILE A 314 -0.56 22.08 8.60
N PRO A 315 0.44 22.69 7.94
CA PRO A 315 0.39 22.91 6.50
C PRO A 315 0.44 21.58 5.74
N ASN A 316 -0.43 21.40 4.75
CA ASN A 316 -0.41 20.21 3.88
C ASN A 316 0.93 20.03 3.15
N ALA A 317 1.63 21.12 2.88
CA ALA A 317 2.96 21.15 2.28
C ALA A 317 4.02 20.41 3.12
N VAL A 318 3.92 20.47 4.46
CA VAL A 318 4.80 19.72 5.38
C VAL A 318 4.54 18.20 5.26
N LEU A 319 3.26 17.80 5.27
CA LEU A 319 2.88 16.40 5.10
C LEU A 319 3.28 15.88 3.71
N ALA A 320 3.11 16.72 2.68
CA ALA A 320 3.57 16.41 1.34
C ALA A 320 5.08 16.19 1.29
N SER A 321 5.87 17.01 1.98
CA SER A 321 7.33 16.86 2.07
C SER A 321 7.75 15.51 2.66
N ILE A 322 7.09 15.07 3.72
CA ILE A 322 7.32 13.76 4.34
C ILE A 322 7.01 12.64 3.33
N LEU A 323 5.87 12.74 2.64
CA LEU A 323 5.45 11.75 1.66
C LEU A 323 6.32 11.77 0.39
N LEU A 324 6.87 12.92 -0.02
CA LEU A 324 7.86 13.01 -1.09
C LEU A 324 9.12 12.20 -0.76
N VAL A 325 9.64 12.31 0.47
CA VAL A 325 10.81 11.53 0.90
C VAL A 325 10.49 10.02 0.93
N ILE A 326 9.32 9.63 1.44
CA ILE A 326 8.88 8.22 1.44
C ILE A 326 8.70 7.72 0.01
N GLY A 327 8.03 8.49 -0.86
CA GLY A 327 7.82 8.15 -2.26
C GLY A 327 9.14 7.95 -3.01
N TYR A 328 10.12 8.83 -2.80
CA TYR A 328 11.46 8.70 -3.38
C TYR A 328 12.18 7.43 -2.89
N LYS A 329 12.11 7.12 -1.59
CA LYS A 329 12.73 5.92 -1.02
C LYS A 329 12.10 4.63 -1.59
N LEU A 330 10.78 4.58 -1.78
CA LEU A 330 10.06 3.44 -2.34
C LEU A 330 10.22 3.35 -3.86
N GLY A 331 10.17 4.48 -4.58
CA GLY A 331 10.30 4.56 -6.04
C GLY A 331 11.73 4.68 -6.55
N ASN A 332 12.74 4.30 -5.75
CA ASN A 332 14.15 4.52 -6.06
C ASN A 332 14.56 3.90 -7.41
N PRO A 333 15.17 4.67 -8.33
CA PRO A 333 15.64 4.18 -9.63
C PRO A 333 16.63 3.01 -9.55
N LYS A 334 17.35 2.85 -8.43
CA LYS A 334 18.25 1.70 -8.20
C LYS A 334 17.52 0.36 -8.29
N GLN A 335 16.22 0.32 -7.96
CA GLN A 335 15.43 -0.91 -8.06
C GLN A 335 15.35 -1.45 -9.50
N PHE A 336 15.28 -0.58 -10.51
CA PHE A 336 15.35 -0.98 -11.92
C PHE A 336 16.69 -1.61 -12.28
N LEU A 337 17.78 -1.04 -11.78
CA LEU A 337 19.13 -1.57 -12.00
C LEU A 337 19.30 -2.94 -11.31
N ASP A 338 18.78 -3.09 -10.10
CA ASP A 338 18.86 -4.35 -9.36
C ASP A 338 18.00 -5.44 -10.02
N MET A 339 16.80 -5.10 -10.53
CA MET A 339 15.99 -6.03 -11.31
C MET A 339 16.67 -6.43 -12.62
N LYS A 340 17.36 -5.49 -13.29
CA LYS A 340 18.13 -5.77 -14.50
C LYS A 340 19.27 -6.78 -14.25
N LYS A 341 19.95 -6.68 -13.10
CA LYS A 341 21.01 -7.63 -12.69
C LYS A 341 20.47 -9.03 -12.42
N LEU A 342 19.22 -9.17 -11.95
CA LEU A 342 18.57 -10.45 -11.68
C LEU A 342 18.10 -11.17 -12.95
N GLY A 343 18.10 -10.50 -14.12
CA GLY A 343 17.74 -11.08 -15.39
C GLY A 343 16.41 -10.56 -15.94
N LYS A 344 16.18 -10.85 -17.23
CA LYS A 344 14.98 -10.38 -17.96
C LYS A 344 13.68 -10.96 -17.38
N ASP A 345 13.73 -12.16 -16.84
CA ASP A 345 12.63 -12.86 -16.19
C ASP A 345 12.11 -12.16 -14.94
N GLN A 346 12.95 -11.38 -14.26
CA GLN A 346 12.54 -10.54 -13.14
C GLN A 346 12.24 -9.09 -13.56
N LEU A 347 13.01 -8.56 -14.52
CA LEU A 347 12.86 -7.18 -14.98
C LEU A 347 11.53 -6.95 -15.72
N ILE A 348 11.11 -7.88 -16.59
CA ILE A 348 9.91 -7.71 -17.42
C ILE A 348 8.65 -7.61 -16.55
N PRO A 349 8.33 -8.57 -15.66
CA PRO A 349 7.15 -8.44 -14.80
C PRO A 349 7.22 -7.22 -13.88
N PHE A 350 8.40 -6.88 -13.36
CA PHE A 350 8.61 -5.67 -12.56
C PHE A 350 8.25 -4.40 -13.36
N ALA A 351 8.86 -4.20 -14.53
CA ALA A 351 8.66 -3.01 -15.34
C ALA A 351 7.20 -2.88 -15.83
N VAL A 352 6.61 -4.00 -16.29
CA VAL A 352 5.20 -4.03 -16.72
C VAL A 352 4.28 -3.67 -15.56
N THR A 353 4.53 -4.20 -14.35
CA THR A 353 3.74 -3.85 -13.16
C THR A 353 3.83 -2.36 -12.86
N VAL A 354 5.05 -1.77 -12.89
CA VAL A 354 5.23 -0.33 -12.66
C VAL A 354 4.45 0.50 -13.68
N ILE A 355 4.63 0.23 -14.96
CA ILE A 355 3.97 0.98 -16.03
C ILE A 355 2.45 0.82 -15.96
N ALA A 356 1.96 -0.41 -15.77
CA ALA A 356 0.53 -0.69 -15.72
C ALA A 356 -0.15 0.01 -14.53
N ILE A 357 0.47 0.03 -13.33
CA ILE A 357 -0.06 0.75 -12.16
C ILE A 357 -0.11 2.26 -12.41
N LEU A 358 0.94 2.81 -13.01
CA LEU A 358 1.01 4.26 -13.29
C LEU A 358 0.02 4.70 -14.38
N ALA A 359 -0.26 3.81 -15.35
CA ALA A 359 -1.17 4.09 -16.47
C ALA A 359 -2.65 3.82 -16.15
N THR A 360 -2.95 2.99 -15.15
CA THR A 360 -4.31 2.60 -14.78
C THR A 360 -4.59 2.89 -13.31
N ASP A 361 -4.68 1.83 -12.53
CA ASP A 361 -4.82 1.87 -11.07
C ASP A 361 -4.02 0.72 -10.44
N LEU A 362 -3.93 0.75 -9.11
CA LEU A 362 -3.14 -0.22 -8.35
C LEU A 362 -3.59 -1.66 -8.63
N LEU A 363 -4.89 -1.93 -8.61
CA LEU A 363 -5.42 -3.28 -8.75
C LEU A 363 -5.24 -3.83 -10.16
N LYS A 364 -5.66 -3.07 -11.19
CA LYS A 364 -5.50 -3.47 -12.60
C LYS A 364 -4.04 -3.67 -12.96
N GLY A 365 -3.17 -2.75 -12.51
CA GLY A 365 -1.75 -2.84 -12.75
C GLY A 365 -1.10 -4.07 -12.13
N ILE A 366 -1.51 -4.47 -10.92
CA ILE A 366 -1.03 -5.69 -10.27
C ILE A 366 -1.52 -6.93 -11.03
N ILE A 367 -2.78 -6.98 -11.45
CA ILE A 367 -3.33 -8.10 -12.22
C ILE A 367 -2.55 -8.27 -13.54
N ILE A 368 -2.31 -7.18 -14.27
CA ILE A 368 -1.52 -7.20 -15.49
C ILE A 368 -0.10 -7.72 -15.21
N GLY A 369 0.54 -7.18 -14.18
CA GLY A 369 1.88 -7.61 -13.75
C GLY A 369 1.92 -9.09 -13.36
N LEU A 370 0.89 -9.57 -12.66
CA LEU A 370 0.77 -10.98 -12.26
C LEU A 370 0.65 -11.90 -13.48
N ILE A 371 -0.23 -11.56 -14.44
CA ILE A 371 -0.38 -12.33 -15.68
C ILE A 371 0.96 -12.42 -16.40
N VAL A 372 1.66 -11.30 -16.59
CA VAL A 372 2.98 -11.28 -17.23
C VAL A 372 4.01 -12.06 -16.41
N GLY A 373 3.99 -11.94 -15.08
CA GLY A 373 4.87 -12.68 -14.19
C GLY A 373 4.69 -14.20 -14.31
N VAL A 374 3.45 -14.65 -14.35
CA VAL A 374 3.11 -16.07 -14.55
C VAL A 374 3.57 -16.55 -15.94
N VAL A 375 3.26 -15.80 -17.01
CA VAL A 375 3.68 -16.14 -18.37
C VAL A 375 5.21 -16.25 -18.48
N VAL A 376 5.94 -15.25 -17.94
CA VAL A 376 7.41 -15.28 -17.97
C VAL A 376 7.97 -16.46 -17.16
N SER A 377 7.35 -16.79 -16.01
CA SER A 377 7.72 -17.97 -15.22
C SER A 377 7.50 -19.28 -15.97
N LEU A 378 6.37 -19.41 -16.67
CA LEU A 378 6.07 -20.58 -17.49
C LEU A 378 7.06 -20.73 -18.67
N ILE A 379 7.37 -19.62 -19.36
CA ILE A 379 8.38 -19.62 -20.45
C ILE A 379 9.76 -20.03 -19.90
N LYS A 380 10.13 -19.52 -18.74
CA LYS A 380 11.41 -19.90 -18.10
C LYS A 380 11.43 -21.38 -17.73
N SER A 381 10.35 -21.89 -17.16
CA SER A 381 10.21 -23.31 -16.82
C SER A 381 10.29 -24.19 -18.08
N TYR A 382 9.66 -23.77 -19.17
CA TYR A 382 9.73 -24.46 -20.46
C TYR A 382 11.15 -24.51 -21.01
N ASN A 383 11.86 -23.38 -21.02
CA ASN A 383 13.21 -23.27 -21.56
C ASN A 383 14.28 -24.00 -20.70
N ASN A 384 14.05 -24.09 -19.40
CA ASN A 384 14.97 -24.76 -18.46
C ASN A 384 14.55 -26.20 -18.12
N SER A 385 13.80 -26.85 -19.01
CA SER A 385 13.22 -28.17 -18.77
C SER A 385 14.23 -29.32 -18.74
N HIS A 386 15.34 -29.19 -19.47
CA HIS A 386 16.38 -30.21 -19.58
C HIS A 386 17.70 -29.60 -20.08
N VAL A 387 18.77 -30.34 -19.88
CA VAL A 387 20.09 -30.05 -20.44
C VAL A 387 20.55 -31.30 -21.19
N MET A 388 20.87 -31.14 -22.48
CA MET A 388 21.42 -32.21 -23.29
C MET A 388 22.92 -32.20 -23.15
N LEU A 389 23.51 -33.31 -22.73
CA LEU A 389 24.94 -33.55 -22.68
C LEU A 389 25.31 -34.62 -23.70
N VAL A 390 26.16 -34.29 -24.66
CA VAL A 390 26.75 -35.27 -25.59
C VAL A 390 27.94 -35.89 -24.91
N LYS A 391 27.87 -37.18 -24.60
CA LYS A 391 29.01 -37.97 -24.18
C LYS A 391 29.51 -38.80 -25.34
N GLU A 392 30.80 -39.20 -25.32
CA GLU A 392 31.54 -39.91 -26.36
C GLU A 392 30.71 -40.85 -27.23
N GLY A 393 30.77 -40.64 -28.56
CA GLY A 393 30.04 -41.43 -29.56
C GLY A 393 28.58 -41.02 -29.74
N ASN A 394 27.69 -41.95 -29.99
CA ASN A 394 26.27 -41.75 -30.25
C ASN A 394 25.39 -41.79 -28.99
N VAL A 395 25.98 -41.58 -27.81
CA VAL A 395 25.25 -41.61 -26.54
C VAL A 395 24.91 -40.17 -26.07
N PHE A 396 23.62 -39.93 -25.95
CA PHE A 396 23.09 -38.66 -25.43
C PHE A 396 22.61 -38.84 -23.99
N HIS A 397 23.03 -37.96 -23.11
CA HIS A 397 22.52 -37.84 -21.74
C HIS A 397 21.63 -36.63 -21.63
N MET A 398 20.36 -36.83 -21.31
CA MET A 398 19.41 -35.77 -21.04
C MET A 398 19.20 -35.67 -19.53
N ASN A 399 19.66 -34.58 -18.93
CA ASN A 399 19.38 -34.26 -17.53
C ASN A 399 18.13 -33.43 -17.45
N PHE A 400 17.12 -33.92 -16.76
CA PHE A 400 15.87 -33.21 -16.54
C PHE A 400 16.02 -32.19 -15.41
N ALA A 401 15.16 -31.16 -15.42
CA ALA A 401 14.97 -30.28 -14.26
C ALA A 401 14.50 -31.09 -13.05
N GLU A 402 14.70 -30.55 -11.83
CA GLU A 402 14.26 -31.19 -10.57
C GLU A 402 12.77 -31.55 -10.58
N GLU A 403 11.96 -30.75 -11.27
CA GLU A 403 10.53 -31.00 -11.46
C GLU A 403 10.16 -31.03 -12.95
N VAL A 404 9.63 -32.15 -13.42
CA VAL A 404 9.05 -32.30 -14.75
C VAL A 404 7.54 -32.22 -14.64
N THR A 405 6.98 -31.12 -15.15
CA THR A 405 5.55 -30.83 -15.15
C THR A 405 4.99 -30.93 -16.58
N PHE A 406 3.67 -30.77 -16.73
CA PHE A 406 3.04 -30.70 -18.05
C PHE A 406 3.60 -29.55 -18.92
N VAL A 407 4.12 -28.47 -18.31
CA VAL A 407 4.75 -27.32 -19.00
C VAL A 407 6.03 -27.74 -19.73
N ASN A 408 6.82 -28.61 -19.11
CA ASN A 408 8.12 -29.04 -19.61
C ASN A 408 8.00 -30.15 -20.68
N ARG A 409 6.86 -30.87 -20.69
CA ARG A 409 6.64 -31.99 -21.58
C ARG A 409 6.86 -31.64 -23.04
N GLY A 410 6.32 -30.49 -23.49
CA GLY A 410 6.45 -30.06 -24.88
C GLY A 410 7.87 -29.83 -25.34
N ALA A 411 8.72 -29.23 -24.47
CA ALA A 411 10.13 -28.98 -24.73
C ALA A 411 10.93 -30.29 -24.79
N ILE A 412 10.66 -31.21 -23.87
CA ILE A 412 11.33 -32.52 -23.79
C ILE A 412 10.96 -33.37 -25.02
N VAL A 413 9.69 -33.46 -25.39
CA VAL A 413 9.23 -34.20 -26.56
C VAL A 413 9.86 -33.64 -27.83
N LYS A 414 9.84 -32.31 -28.01
CA LYS A 414 10.44 -31.67 -29.18
C LYS A 414 11.94 -31.99 -29.33
N GLU A 415 12.68 -32.06 -28.24
CA GLU A 415 14.11 -32.41 -28.27
C GLU A 415 14.32 -33.89 -28.58
N LEU A 416 13.49 -34.77 -27.99
CA LEU A 416 13.51 -36.21 -28.27
C LEU A 416 13.15 -36.54 -29.74
N ASP A 417 12.16 -35.85 -30.29
CA ASP A 417 11.74 -36.01 -31.69
C ASP A 417 12.83 -35.54 -32.68
N GLY A 418 13.68 -34.60 -32.26
CA GLY A 418 14.84 -34.12 -33.03
C GLY A 418 15.99 -35.13 -33.11
N LEU A 419 16.03 -36.09 -32.18
CA LEU A 419 17.00 -37.19 -32.22
C LEU A 419 16.57 -38.25 -33.20
N LYS A 420 17.50 -38.71 -34.10
CA LYS A 420 17.24 -39.87 -34.97
C LYS A 420 16.96 -41.11 -34.11
N PRO A 421 16.27 -42.14 -34.64
CA PRO A 421 15.82 -43.29 -33.86
C PRO A 421 16.95 -43.86 -33.00
N VAL A 422 16.80 -43.72 -31.69
CA VAL A 422 17.73 -44.16 -30.65
C VAL A 422 17.12 -45.28 -29.84
N SER A 423 17.90 -46.28 -29.51
CA SER A 423 17.52 -47.33 -28.57
C SER A 423 17.70 -46.79 -27.13
N TYR A 424 16.64 -46.72 -26.36
CA TYR A 424 16.69 -46.33 -24.96
C TYR A 424 17.20 -47.51 -24.12
N THR A 425 18.40 -47.41 -23.54
CA THR A 425 18.96 -48.48 -22.72
C THR A 425 18.71 -48.28 -21.22
N HIS A 426 18.62 -47.06 -20.73
CA HIS A 426 18.36 -46.76 -19.31
C HIS A 426 17.62 -45.41 -19.10
N LEU A 427 16.57 -45.44 -18.30
CA LEU A 427 15.89 -44.27 -17.78
C LEU A 427 16.09 -44.23 -16.24
N THR A 428 17.01 -43.42 -15.76
CA THR A 428 17.16 -43.20 -14.32
C THR A 428 16.50 -41.88 -13.96
N LEU A 429 15.40 -41.97 -13.22
CA LEU A 429 14.82 -40.78 -12.55
C LEU A 429 15.72 -40.42 -11.35
N PRO A 430 15.99 -39.13 -11.09
CA PRO A 430 16.67 -38.75 -9.88
C PRO A 430 15.86 -39.20 -8.68
N THR A 431 16.38 -40.18 -7.94
CA THR A 431 15.84 -40.52 -6.62
C THR A 431 16.11 -39.37 -5.67
N LYS A 432 15.07 -38.85 -5.05
CA LYS A 432 15.22 -37.93 -3.92
C LYS A 432 16.11 -38.60 -2.89
N ALA A 433 17.30 -38.02 -2.63
CA ALA A 433 18.08 -38.26 -1.44
C ALA A 433 17.52 -37.45 -0.28
#